data_bd8e32836a5b29fae5638b89c638491a
#
_entry.id   bd8e32836a5b29fae5638b89c638491a
#
_cell.length_a   1.000
_cell.length_b   1.000
_cell.length_c   1.000
_cell.angle_alpha   90.00
_cell.angle_beta   90.00
_cell.angle_gamma   90.00
#
_symmetry.space_group_name_H-M   'P 1'
#
loop_
_entity.id
_entity.type
_entity.pdbx_description
1 polymer ?
#
loop_
_entity_poly.entity_id
_entity_poly.type
_entity_poly.pdbx_seq_one_letter_code
_entity_poly.pdbx_strand_id
1 'polypeptide(L)'
;PVCFWFLEANQICKFFIAEVKNTFHEDQIYIIENDGKNISQNIWLEVKKNMYVSPFAEKSGFYKFNISVNPFNIKIRQYNSEKKAEIITSLRGKISKSEEVNKLLFYYRLFLNSLLVLTRIHVQAFLLWIKKFKIFPHGGSGYDN
;
A
#
# COMPACT_ATOMS: atom_id res chain seq x y z
N PRO A 1 3.19 -6.80 2.72
CA PRO A 1 2.00 -6.26 3.38
C PRO A 1 2.18 -4.78 3.71
N VAL A 2 1.05 -4.07 3.90
CA VAL A 2 1.03 -2.68 4.31
C VAL A 2 0.06 -2.50 5.48
N CYS A 3 0.50 -1.75 6.50
CA CYS A 3 -0.34 -1.29 7.61
C CYS A 3 -0.53 0.21 7.52
N PHE A 4 -1.73 0.68 7.81
CA PHE A 4 -2.07 2.10 7.80
C PHE A 4 -2.45 2.57 9.20
N TRP A 5 -1.84 3.66 9.62
CA TRP A 5 -2.08 4.28 10.91
C TRP A 5 -2.58 5.70 10.70
N PHE A 6 -3.66 6.04 11.37
CA PHE A 6 -4.26 7.37 11.31
C PHE A 6 -4.09 8.07 12.64
N LEU A 7 -3.57 9.27 12.62
CA LEU A 7 -3.53 10.13 13.78
C LEU A 7 -4.60 11.21 13.64
N GLU A 8 -5.65 11.09 14.43
CA GLU A 8 -6.79 12.00 14.40
C GLU A 8 -6.82 12.89 15.64
N ALA A 9 -7.12 14.17 15.40
CA ALA A 9 -7.46 15.13 16.45
C ALA A 9 -8.79 15.78 16.10
N ASN A 10 -9.77 15.71 17.00
CA ASN A 10 -11.11 16.26 16.80
C ASN A 10 -11.80 15.73 15.51
N GLN A 11 -11.71 14.44 15.23
CA GLN A 11 -12.24 13.77 14.03
C GLN A 11 -11.59 14.23 12.71
N ILE A 12 -10.44 14.86 12.80
CA ILE A 12 -9.68 15.35 11.66
C ILE A 12 -8.36 14.58 11.59
N CYS A 13 -8.08 13.98 10.44
CA CYS A 13 -6.82 13.30 10.20
C CYS A 13 -5.69 14.32 10.01
N LYS A 14 -4.70 14.29 10.89
CA LYS A 14 -3.54 15.16 10.85
C LYS A 14 -2.33 14.49 10.22
N PHE A 15 -2.12 13.22 10.56
CA PHE A 15 -1.02 12.42 10.05
C PHE A 15 -1.53 11.06 9.59
N PHE A 16 -0.92 10.59 8.56
CA PHE A 16 -1.15 9.26 8.04
C PHE A 16 0.20 8.56 7.87
N ILE A 17 0.31 7.37 8.40
CA ILE A 17 1.53 6.57 8.31
C ILE A 17 1.21 5.30 7.53
N ALA A 18 2.02 5.02 6.52
CA ALA A 18 2.00 3.76 5.79
C ALA A 18 3.27 2.97 6.11
N GLU A 19 3.13 1.91 6.87
CA GLU A 19 4.19 0.95 7.16
C GLU A 19 4.12 -0.16 6.10
N VAL A 20 5.16 -0.25 5.29
CA VAL A 20 5.26 -1.22 4.19
C VAL A 20 6.35 -2.23 4.50
N LYS A 21 6.03 -3.52 4.37
CA LYS A 21 6.99 -4.63 4.50
C LYS A 21 7.04 -5.40 3.20
N ASN A 22 8.23 -5.74 2.72
CA ASN A 22 8.40 -6.60 1.57
C ASN A 22 8.70 -8.05 1.96
N THR A 23 8.87 -8.92 0.99
CA THR A 23 9.21 -10.33 1.19
C THR A 23 10.68 -10.56 1.53
N PHE A 24 11.52 -9.52 1.44
CA PHE A 24 12.94 -9.55 1.75
C PHE A 24 13.25 -9.07 3.18
N HIS A 25 12.23 -8.95 4.03
CA HIS A 25 12.32 -8.48 5.42
C HIS A 25 12.79 -7.01 5.55
N GLU A 26 12.60 -6.23 4.50
CA GLU A 26 12.81 -4.79 4.57
C GLU A 26 11.51 -4.10 5.00
N ASP A 27 11.63 -3.14 5.91
CA ASP A 27 10.53 -2.33 6.44
C ASP A 27 10.75 -0.87 6.03
N GLN A 28 9.71 -0.20 5.59
CA GLN A 28 9.74 1.22 5.28
C GLN A 28 8.51 1.91 5.86
N ILE A 29 8.75 2.97 6.59
CA ILE A 29 7.70 3.84 7.13
C ILE A 29 7.63 5.09 6.26
N TYR A 30 6.44 5.36 5.73
CA TYR A 30 6.12 6.60 5.03
C TYR A 30 5.22 7.44 5.92
N ILE A 31 5.69 8.61 6.29
CA ILE A 31 4.91 9.60 7.04
C ILE A 31 4.35 10.57 6.02
N ILE A 32 3.03 10.69 6.00
CA ILE A 32 2.31 11.54 5.09
C ILE A 32 1.62 12.64 5.90
N GLU A 33 2.01 13.88 5.67
CA GLU A 33 1.48 15.07 6.32
C GLU A 33 1.16 16.14 5.29
N ASN A 34 0.41 17.13 5.68
CA ASN A 34 0.00 18.25 4.84
C ASN A 34 0.38 19.59 5.50
N ASP A 35 1.69 19.79 5.78
CA ASP A 35 2.23 21.01 6.40
C ASP A 35 1.42 21.48 7.62
N GLY A 36 1.07 20.55 8.50
CA GLY A 36 0.24 20.80 9.68
C GLY A 36 -1.25 21.05 9.39
N LYS A 37 -1.66 21.07 8.11
CA LYS A 37 -3.06 21.20 7.70
C LYS A 37 -3.76 19.85 7.71
N ASN A 38 -5.08 19.88 7.63
CA ASN A 38 -5.90 18.69 7.62
C ASN A 38 -5.71 17.88 6.33
N ILE A 39 -5.60 16.57 6.47
CA ILE A 39 -5.64 15.66 5.34
C ILE A 39 -7.10 15.45 4.94
N SER A 40 -7.42 15.72 3.68
CA SER A 40 -8.77 15.58 3.14
C SER A 40 -8.77 14.82 1.82
N GLN A 41 -9.94 14.30 1.44
CA GLN A 41 -10.13 13.53 0.20
C GLN A 41 -9.84 14.30 -1.11
N ASN A 42 -9.68 15.63 -1.02
CA ASN A 42 -9.41 16.47 -2.19
C ASN A 42 -7.91 16.70 -2.44
N ILE A 43 -7.06 16.22 -1.54
CA ILE A 43 -5.62 16.49 -1.57
C ILE A 43 -4.87 15.22 -1.92
N TRP A 44 -3.89 15.34 -2.82
CA TRP A 44 -2.92 14.29 -3.11
C TRP A 44 -1.59 14.66 -2.47
N LEU A 45 -1.13 13.81 -1.56
CA LEU A 45 0.13 14.00 -0.82
C LEU A 45 1.19 13.10 -1.43
N GLU A 46 2.36 13.67 -1.72
CA GLU A 46 3.45 12.98 -2.38
C GLU A 46 4.52 12.57 -1.39
N VAL A 47 5.03 11.35 -1.54
CA VAL A 47 6.12 10.79 -0.74
C VAL A 47 7.09 10.06 -1.65
N LYS A 48 8.40 10.28 -1.45
CA LYS A 48 9.45 9.59 -2.19
C LYS A 48 9.45 8.09 -1.89
N LYS A 49 9.46 7.27 -2.93
CA LYS A 49 9.60 5.82 -2.81
C LYS A 49 11.06 5.45 -2.62
N ASN A 50 11.36 4.76 -1.53
CA ASN A 50 12.74 4.34 -1.19
C ASN A 50 12.86 2.82 -1.01
N MET A 51 11.81 2.04 -1.34
CA MET A 51 11.75 0.62 -1.08
C MET A 51 11.45 -0.18 -2.35
N TYR A 52 12.08 -1.34 -2.47
CA TYR A 52 11.74 -2.34 -3.46
C TYR A 52 10.52 -3.13 -3.02
N VAL A 53 9.43 -3.04 -3.77
CA VAL A 53 8.16 -3.69 -3.41
C VAL A 53 7.73 -4.79 -4.38
N SER A 54 8.27 -4.80 -5.59
CA SER A 54 7.89 -5.76 -6.63
C SER A 54 8.98 -5.88 -7.69
N PRO A 55 9.25 -7.08 -8.23
CA PRO A 55 10.16 -7.28 -9.33
C PRO A 55 9.70 -6.62 -10.65
N PHE A 56 8.46 -6.14 -10.70
CA PHE A 56 7.88 -5.48 -11.88
C PHE A 56 7.79 -3.96 -11.74
N ALA A 57 8.37 -3.39 -10.70
CA ALA A 57 8.34 -1.95 -10.45
C ALA A 57 9.72 -1.44 -10.03
N GLU A 58 10.09 -0.26 -10.51
CA GLU A 58 11.35 0.37 -10.15
C GLU A 58 11.46 0.60 -8.64
N LYS A 59 12.68 0.54 -8.08
CA LYS A 59 12.94 0.85 -6.68
C LYS A 59 12.69 2.33 -6.39
N SER A 60 13.12 3.21 -7.30
CA SER A 60 12.99 4.66 -7.22
C SER A 60 11.62 5.14 -7.75
N GLY A 61 11.29 6.38 -7.44
CA GLY A 61 10.03 7.01 -7.84
C GLY A 61 9.33 7.66 -6.66
N PHE A 62 8.01 7.79 -6.73
CA PHE A 62 7.22 8.38 -5.65
C PHE A 62 5.80 7.81 -5.60
N TYR A 63 5.22 7.93 -4.44
CA TYR A 63 3.82 7.63 -4.21
C TYR A 63 3.01 8.90 -4.07
N LYS A 64 1.78 8.88 -4.58
CA LYS A 64 0.76 9.89 -4.23
C LYS A 64 -0.37 9.21 -3.49
N PHE A 65 -0.68 9.73 -2.33
CA PHE A 65 -1.77 9.27 -1.48
C PHE A 65 -2.92 10.27 -1.52
N ASN A 66 -4.13 9.74 -1.63
CA ASN A 66 -5.36 10.50 -1.43
C ASN A 66 -6.19 9.73 -0.39
N ILE A 67 -6.48 10.36 0.72
CA ILE A 67 -6.97 9.69 1.91
C ILE A 67 -8.25 10.34 2.40
N SER A 68 -9.24 9.50 2.73
CA SER A 68 -10.45 9.90 3.43
C SER A 68 -10.74 8.88 4.52
N VAL A 69 -11.02 9.34 5.73
CA VAL A 69 -11.38 8.47 6.86
C VAL A 69 -12.90 8.22 6.87
N ASN A 70 -13.69 9.23 6.55
CA ASN A 70 -15.13 9.10 6.47
C ASN A 70 -15.67 9.76 5.19
N PRO A 71 -16.13 8.97 4.18
CA PRO A 71 -16.06 7.51 4.09
C PRO A 71 -14.62 6.99 3.97
N PHE A 72 -14.36 5.79 4.50
CA PHE A 72 -13.03 5.19 4.45
C PHE A 72 -12.61 4.86 3.02
N ASN A 73 -11.58 5.55 2.55
CA ASN A 73 -11.05 5.39 1.21
C ASN A 73 -9.60 5.84 1.15
N ILE A 74 -8.71 4.93 0.75
CA ILE A 74 -7.30 5.22 0.49
C ILE A 74 -7.04 4.96 -0.98
N LYS A 75 -6.57 5.96 -1.70
CA LYS A 75 -6.12 5.81 -3.08
C LYS A 75 -4.62 6.02 -3.13
N ILE A 76 -3.91 5.12 -3.81
CA ILE A 76 -2.46 5.16 -3.94
C ILE A 76 -2.14 5.11 -5.43
N ARG A 77 -1.28 6.03 -5.88
CA ARG A 77 -0.69 6.01 -7.20
C ARG A 77 0.82 5.91 -7.05
N GLN A 78 1.41 4.92 -7.68
CA GLN A 78 2.85 4.78 -7.78
C GLN A 78 3.32 5.32 -9.12
N TYR A 79 4.38 6.09 -9.08
CA TYR A 79 5.05 6.67 -10.24
C TYR A 79 6.50 6.21 -10.26
N ASN A 80 7.03 5.97 -11.45
CA ASN A 80 8.45 5.73 -11.65
C ASN A 80 9.27 7.04 -11.63
N SER A 81 10.57 6.92 -11.81
CA SER A 81 11.50 8.07 -11.89
C SER A 81 11.17 9.05 -13.02
N GLU A 82 10.55 8.59 -14.11
CA GLU A 82 10.12 9.39 -15.26
C GLU A 82 8.74 10.06 -15.04
N LYS A 83 8.17 9.98 -13.82
CA LYS A 83 6.82 10.48 -13.48
C LYS A 83 5.68 9.80 -14.24
N LYS A 84 5.91 8.60 -14.76
CA LYS A 84 4.85 7.79 -15.38
C LYS A 84 4.17 6.93 -14.31
N ALA A 85 2.84 6.93 -14.30
CA ALA A 85 2.08 6.10 -13.37
C ALA A 85 2.23 4.61 -13.73
N GLU A 86 2.71 3.81 -12.80
CA GLU A 86 2.86 2.36 -12.97
C GLU A 86 1.73 1.57 -12.33
N ILE A 87 1.34 1.98 -11.12
CA ILE A 87 0.32 1.27 -10.34
C ILE A 87 -0.68 2.29 -9.79
N ILE A 88 -1.95 1.97 -9.96
CA ILE A 88 -3.06 2.70 -9.35
C ILE A 88 -3.88 1.71 -8.55
N THR A 89 -4.03 1.97 -7.25
CA THR A 89 -4.81 1.11 -6.37
C THR A 89 -5.71 1.92 -5.46
N SER A 90 -6.78 1.29 -4.98
CA SER A 90 -7.66 1.89 -3.99
C SER A 90 -8.15 0.85 -3.00
N LEU A 91 -8.21 1.24 -1.73
CA LEU A 91 -8.81 0.49 -0.65
C LEU A 91 -10.03 1.27 -0.16
N ARG A 92 -11.20 0.67 -0.24
CA ARG A 92 -12.46 1.24 0.25
C ARG A 92 -13.10 0.28 1.23
N GLY A 93 -13.70 0.82 2.26
CA GLY A 93 -14.35 0.01 3.27
C GLY A 93 -15.43 0.77 4.03
N LYS A 94 -16.19 0.02 4.80
CA LYS A 94 -17.13 0.55 5.79
C LYS A 94 -16.64 0.09 7.16
N ILE A 95 -16.50 1.04 8.07
CA ILE A 95 -16.16 0.74 9.47
C ILE A 95 -17.43 0.25 10.13
N SER A 96 -17.40 -0.95 10.72
CA SER A 96 -18.50 -1.52 11.49
C SER A 96 -17.99 -2.03 12.84
N LYS A 97 -18.88 -2.09 13.84
CA LYS A 97 -18.54 -2.65 15.15
C LYS A 97 -18.35 -4.16 15.03
N SER A 98 -17.36 -4.71 15.71
CA SER A 98 -17.00 -6.14 15.64
C SER A 98 -17.91 -7.07 16.46
N GLU A 99 -18.77 -6.52 17.32
CA GLU A 99 -19.62 -7.27 18.24
C GLU A 99 -20.69 -8.14 17.55
N GLU A 100 -21.04 -7.80 16.31
CA GLU A 100 -22.08 -8.49 15.53
C GLU A 100 -21.52 -9.62 14.63
N VAL A 101 -20.22 -9.90 14.68
CA VAL A 101 -19.58 -10.84 13.75
C VAL A 101 -19.45 -12.22 14.39
N ASN A 102 -20.04 -13.24 13.77
CA ASN A 102 -19.76 -14.63 14.14
C ASN A 102 -18.27 -14.94 13.91
N LYS A 103 -17.51 -15.06 15.01
CA LYS A 103 -16.06 -15.21 15.00
C LYS A 103 -15.59 -16.41 14.18
N LEU A 104 -16.26 -17.56 14.29
CA LEU A 104 -15.90 -18.77 13.57
C LEU A 104 -16.03 -18.60 12.04
N LEU A 105 -17.17 -18.05 11.61
CA LEU A 105 -17.40 -17.76 10.20
C LEU A 105 -16.45 -16.71 9.66
N PHE A 106 -16.09 -15.72 10.48
CA PHE A 106 -15.11 -14.69 10.14
C PHE A 106 -13.72 -15.29 9.89
N TYR A 107 -13.20 -16.15 10.79
CA TYR A 107 -11.91 -16.81 10.61
C TYR A 107 -11.89 -17.74 9.40
N TYR A 108 -12.96 -18.50 9.17
CA TYR A 108 -13.11 -19.34 8.00
C TYR A 108 -13.04 -18.53 6.69
N ARG A 109 -13.75 -17.41 6.62
CA ARG A 109 -13.70 -16.51 5.46
C ARG A 109 -12.32 -15.87 5.27
N LEU A 110 -11.64 -15.49 6.35
CA LEU A 110 -10.27 -14.98 6.27
C LEU A 110 -9.33 -16.03 5.68
N PHE A 111 -9.40 -17.26 6.13
CA PHE A 111 -8.58 -18.36 5.62
C PHE A 111 -8.81 -18.59 4.12
N LEU A 112 -10.07 -18.70 3.69
CA LEU A 112 -10.40 -18.87 2.27
C LEU A 112 -9.92 -17.68 1.42
N ASN A 113 -10.12 -16.44 1.91
CA ASN A 113 -9.66 -15.26 1.21
C ASN A 113 -8.14 -15.23 1.08
N SER A 114 -7.40 -15.65 2.10
CA SER A 114 -5.94 -15.72 2.06
C SER A 114 -5.44 -16.68 0.97
N LEU A 115 -6.05 -17.85 0.84
CA LEU A 115 -5.75 -18.80 -0.23
C LEU A 115 -6.05 -18.24 -1.61
N LEU A 116 -7.20 -17.60 -1.78
CA LEU A 116 -7.59 -16.96 -3.05
C LEU A 116 -6.63 -15.84 -3.42
N VAL A 117 -6.18 -15.02 -2.46
CA VAL A 117 -5.20 -13.95 -2.71
C VAL A 117 -3.87 -14.53 -3.15
N LEU A 118 -3.35 -15.56 -2.47
CA LEU A 118 -2.11 -16.25 -2.86
C LEU A 118 -2.19 -16.77 -4.29
N THR A 119 -3.27 -17.48 -4.62
CA THR A 119 -3.49 -18.03 -5.96
C THR A 119 -3.49 -16.92 -7.01
N ARG A 120 -4.22 -15.81 -6.75
CA ARG A 120 -4.27 -14.65 -7.67
C ARG A 120 -2.89 -14.01 -7.86
N ILE A 121 -2.10 -13.88 -6.81
CA ILE A 121 -0.74 -13.31 -6.91
C ILE A 121 0.13 -14.17 -7.81
N HIS A 122 0.13 -15.50 -7.64
CA HIS A 122 0.92 -16.40 -8.47
C HIS A 122 0.45 -16.42 -9.93
N VAL A 123 -0.85 -16.46 -10.15
CA VAL A 123 -1.42 -16.39 -11.52
C VAL A 123 -1.03 -15.09 -12.20
N GLN A 124 -1.12 -13.94 -11.52
CA GLN A 124 -0.72 -12.65 -12.10
C GLN A 124 0.78 -12.59 -12.38
N ALA A 125 1.62 -13.07 -11.47
CA ALA A 125 3.06 -13.14 -11.68
C ALA A 125 3.41 -14.00 -12.91
N PHE A 126 2.77 -15.16 -13.05
CA PHE A 126 2.93 -16.04 -14.20
C PHE A 126 2.50 -15.38 -15.51
N LEU A 127 1.36 -14.70 -15.52
CA LEU A 127 0.88 -13.96 -16.70
C LEU A 127 1.82 -12.82 -17.11
N LEU A 128 2.38 -12.10 -16.14
CA LEU A 128 3.37 -11.06 -16.41
C LEU A 128 4.67 -11.64 -16.96
N TRP A 129 5.09 -12.79 -16.43
CA TRP A 129 6.26 -13.50 -16.94
C TRP A 129 6.07 -13.96 -18.40
N ILE A 130 4.91 -14.56 -18.76
CA ILE A 130 4.57 -14.92 -20.14
C ILE A 130 4.60 -13.71 -21.08
N LYS A 131 4.08 -12.57 -20.59
CA LYS A 131 4.08 -11.30 -21.35
C LYS A 131 5.46 -10.64 -21.44
N LYS A 132 6.50 -11.28 -20.92
CA LYS A 132 7.90 -10.78 -20.94
C LYS A 132 8.02 -9.37 -20.35
N PHE A 133 7.26 -9.08 -19.28
CA PHE A 133 7.41 -7.81 -18.57
C PHE A 133 8.84 -7.68 -18.03
N LYS A 134 9.37 -6.44 -18.07
CA LYS A 134 10.71 -6.16 -17.53
C LYS A 134 10.76 -6.50 -16.04
N ILE A 135 11.71 -7.34 -15.67
CA ILE A 135 11.96 -7.73 -14.27
C ILE A 135 13.12 -6.87 -13.76
N PHE A 136 12.90 -6.20 -12.64
CA PHE A 136 13.93 -5.45 -11.93
C PHE A 136 14.49 -6.35 -10.83
N PRO A 137 15.79 -6.73 -10.87
CA PRO A 137 16.36 -7.53 -9.80
C PRO A 137 16.39 -6.74 -8.49
N HIS A 138 16.19 -7.44 -7.37
CA HIS A 138 16.48 -6.88 -6.07
C HIS A 138 17.98 -6.65 -5.98
N GLY A 139 18.40 -5.40 -6.08
CA GLY A 139 19.77 -5.02 -5.78
C GLY A 139 20.01 -5.30 -4.31
N GLY A 140 20.81 -6.32 -3.99
CA GLY A 140 21.19 -6.60 -2.61
C GLY A 140 21.63 -5.29 -1.96
N SER A 141 21.19 -5.04 -0.74
CA SER A 141 21.70 -3.96 0.08
C SER A 141 23.20 -4.21 0.25
N GLY A 142 24.00 -3.59 -0.62
CA GLY A 142 25.40 -3.43 -0.32
C GLY A 142 25.44 -2.66 0.99
N TYR A 143 25.88 -3.31 2.04
CA TYR A 143 26.38 -2.63 3.20
C TYR A 143 27.63 -1.88 2.72
N ASP A 144 27.43 -0.66 2.27
CA ASP A 144 28.57 0.25 2.12
C ASP A 144 28.99 0.62 3.53
N ASN A 145 30.16 0.08 3.91
CA ASN A 145 30.90 0.40 5.12
C ASN A 145 31.29 1.89 5.13
#